data_d52c3c86821503a0357dc07f65eab574
#
_entry.id   d52c3c86821503a0357dc07f65eab574
#
_cell.length_a   1.000
_cell.length_b   1.000
_cell.length_c   1.000
_cell.angle_alpha   90.00
_cell.angle_beta   90.00
_cell.angle_gamma   90.00
#
_symmetry.space_group_name_H-M   'P 1'
#
loop_
_entity.id
_entity.type
_entity.pdbx_description
1 polymer ?
#
loop_
_entity_poly.entity_id
_entity_poly.type
_entity_poly.pdbx_seq_one_letter_code
_entity_poly.pdbx_strand_id
1 'polypeptide(L)'
;MPSKEAEMQNNPEYKNFKNIVNIFYNEEIEGIEEIEEKIKVPGKIKIEPKIFYDKFSGDMKVEFKIGDTKMYKIKNLSQFYSLMMEKELYRYGEKLKFIHTEDAFEEDSKKILEFIMKYSEIIKYANSNSNSNFKYYGKALSETSIIVGNSAMDELFEVLAGKKIEFQRDYNTTEIEFTEEKPDIKFKLSKIDEDNYVIIPNIEIYKVNIISGKKYKYILNEDRIYRCTKEFEQSTLKLLDVFRKNYITELKLGKEDLTQLFSIVVPKVKDAIEIEDIPENEIKKYKPKKLIVKLFLDFDKNDYLIGDIKFIYENNEFNPLDEKIKLEFPRNMIEETKALNIFRKSGFMLDTKNLRFILPENDKIYDFLTNDINYYMQHFEVMVTDNFKKKQIREPKIGNIGVRVENNLLSIDLENLEIDVKELEDVLEKYSLKKKYYRLKDGSFIDLNNNKEIKFLDKLVTGMDISYKELENGEVRLPIYRTLYLNQLLKEIKGTQVSKNDEYRKVVNNLDKDKLEEDMEVPENLRYVLRYYQKTGFKWLKTLDNYKFGGILADDMGLRKNHTNFICYIRLCK
;
A
#
# COMPACT_ATOMS: atom_id res chain seq x y z
N MET A 1 -23.40 6.66 -82.00
CA MET A 1 -23.65 7.25 -80.69
C MET A 1 -23.78 6.10 -79.73
N PRO A 2 -22.98 6.04 -78.68
CA PRO A 2 -23.18 5.01 -77.67
C PRO A 2 -24.55 5.19 -77.01
N SER A 3 -25.20 4.09 -76.67
CA SER A 3 -26.52 4.12 -76.04
C SER A 3 -26.42 4.86 -74.68
N LYS A 4 -27.51 5.58 -74.31
CA LYS A 4 -27.56 6.26 -72.98
C LYS A 4 -27.22 5.35 -71.82
N GLU A 5 -27.37 4.05 -71.91
CA GLU A 5 -26.97 3.03 -70.94
C GLU A 5 -25.46 2.88 -70.85
N ALA A 6 -24.70 3.02 -71.94
CA ALA A 6 -23.22 2.93 -71.91
C ALA A 6 -22.58 4.21 -71.33
N GLU A 7 -23.20 5.38 -71.46
CA GLU A 7 -22.76 6.62 -70.80
C GLU A 7 -23.05 6.62 -69.30
N MET A 8 -24.18 6.05 -68.86
CA MET A 8 -24.49 5.89 -67.41
C MET A 8 -23.55 4.90 -66.75
N GLN A 9 -23.11 3.83 -67.41
CA GLN A 9 -22.19 2.85 -66.81
C GLN A 9 -20.78 3.38 -66.60
N ASN A 10 -20.35 4.47 -67.24
CA ASN A 10 -19.06 5.11 -67.11
C ASN A 10 -19.04 6.33 -66.15
N ASN A 11 -20.19 6.71 -65.58
CA ASN A 11 -20.27 7.81 -64.64
C ASN A 11 -19.72 7.37 -63.29
N PRO A 12 -18.73 8.10 -62.67
CA PRO A 12 -18.17 7.78 -61.38
C PRO A 12 -19.22 7.64 -60.25
N GLU A 13 -20.28 8.43 -60.28
CA GLU A 13 -21.36 8.35 -59.27
C GLU A 13 -22.17 7.04 -59.40
N TYR A 14 -22.39 6.57 -60.61
CA TYR A 14 -23.09 5.29 -60.84
C TYR A 14 -22.23 4.09 -60.46
N LYS A 15 -20.91 4.19 -60.63
CA LYS A 15 -19.94 3.19 -60.14
C LYS A 15 -19.94 3.10 -58.60
N ASN A 16 -20.00 4.25 -57.94
CA ASN A 16 -20.06 4.28 -56.49
C ASN A 16 -21.36 3.70 -55.93
N PHE A 17 -22.51 3.99 -56.58
CA PHE A 17 -23.78 3.39 -56.19
C PHE A 17 -23.79 1.86 -56.41
N LYS A 18 -23.21 1.38 -57.50
CA LYS A 18 -23.11 -0.05 -57.80
C LYS A 18 -22.19 -0.77 -56.78
N ASN A 19 -21.14 -0.10 -56.33
CA ASN A 19 -20.27 -0.61 -55.23
C ASN A 19 -21.02 -0.68 -53.90
N ILE A 20 -21.83 0.33 -53.58
CA ILE A 20 -22.69 0.32 -52.40
C ILE A 20 -23.69 -0.82 -52.45
N VAL A 21 -24.40 -0.96 -53.60
CA VAL A 21 -25.36 -2.06 -53.81
C VAL A 21 -24.68 -3.42 -53.68
N ASN A 22 -23.46 -3.58 -54.20
CA ASN A 22 -22.72 -4.84 -54.11
C ASN A 22 -22.29 -5.14 -52.64
N ILE A 23 -21.99 -4.13 -51.85
CA ILE A 23 -21.66 -4.33 -50.42
C ILE A 23 -22.89 -4.87 -49.69
N PHE A 24 -24.05 -4.21 -49.81
CA PHE A 24 -25.28 -4.67 -49.14
C PHE A 24 -25.84 -5.96 -49.72
N TYR A 25 -25.66 -6.20 -51.03
CA TYR A 25 -26.08 -7.44 -51.69
C TYR A 25 -25.21 -8.63 -51.24
N ASN A 26 -23.92 -8.41 -51.01
CA ASN A 26 -23.04 -9.44 -50.45
C ASN A 26 -23.36 -9.72 -48.99
N GLU A 27 -23.69 -8.71 -48.17
CA GLU A 27 -24.16 -8.91 -46.80
C GLU A 27 -25.48 -9.73 -46.72
N GLU A 28 -26.41 -9.57 -47.68
CA GLU A 28 -27.63 -10.37 -47.71
C GLU A 28 -27.41 -11.80 -48.24
N ILE A 29 -26.43 -12.03 -49.13
CA ILE A 29 -26.10 -13.37 -49.63
C ILE A 29 -25.25 -14.16 -48.64
N GLU A 30 -24.43 -13.51 -47.81
CA GLU A 30 -23.69 -14.13 -46.72
C GLU A 30 -24.61 -14.73 -45.62
N GLY A 31 -25.90 -14.39 -45.63
CA GLY A 31 -26.94 -14.95 -44.77
C GLY A 31 -27.45 -16.36 -45.17
N ILE A 32 -26.80 -17.07 -46.07
CA ILE A 32 -27.16 -18.45 -46.39
C ILE A 32 -26.44 -19.38 -45.41
N GLU A 33 -27.07 -19.61 -44.27
CA GLU A 33 -26.62 -20.46 -43.16
C GLU A 33 -26.19 -21.88 -43.57
N GLU A 34 -26.74 -22.46 -44.62
CA GLU A 34 -26.43 -23.83 -45.07
C GLU A 34 -25.02 -24.02 -45.68
N ILE A 35 -24.40 -22.96 -46.23
CA ILE A 35 -23.01 -23.06 -46.75
C ILE A 35 -22.00 -22.87 -45.63
N GLU A 36 -22.31 -22.06 -44.63
CA GLU A 36 -21.47 -21.84 -43.48
C GLU A 36 -21.31 -23.07 -42.60
N GLU A 37 -22.36 -23.85 -42.35
CA GLU A 37 -22.29 -25.06 -41.49
C GLU A 37 -21.33 -26.14 -42.03
N LYS A 38 -21.17 -26.25 -43.33
CA LYS A 38 -20.24 -27.22 -43.96
C LYS A 38 -18.75 -26.82 -43.87
N ILE A 39 -18.47 -25.56 -43.57
CA ILE A 39 -17.11 -24.99 -43.52
C ILE A 39 -16.70 -24.66 -42.11
N LYS A 40 -17.63 -24.57 -41.18
CA LYS A 40 -17.35 -24.46 -39.73
C LYS A 40 -16.74 -25.76 -39.24
N VAL A 41 -15.59 -25.66 -38.57
CA VAL A 41 -14.83 -26.77 -37.97
C VAL A 41 -14.71 -26.49 -36.49
N PRO A 42 -15.83 -26.50 -35.72
CA PRO A 42 -15.81 -26.08 -34.33
C PRO A 42 -14.90 -26.97 -33.51
N GLY A 43 -13.97 -26.36 -32.76
CA GLY A 43 -13.11 -27.03 -31.78
C GLY A 43 -12.12 -28.05 -32.33
N LYS A 44 -11.73 -27.97 -33.62
CA LYS A 44 -10.84 -28.95 -34.26
C LYS A 44 -9.44 -28.40 -34.61
N ILE A 45 -9.31 -27.09 -34.66
CA ILE A 45 -8.07 -26.47 -35.11
C ILE A 45 -7.09 -26.37 -33.92
N LYS A 46 -5.91 -26.94 -34.11
CA LYS A 46 -4.79 -26.88 -33.18
C LYS A 46 -3.81 -25.80 -33.56
N ILE A 47 -3.17 -25.21 -32.56
CA ILE A 47 -2.02 -24.34 -32.72
C ILE A 47 -0.83 -24.95 -31.98
N GLU A 48 0.24 -25.17 -32.72
CA GLU A 48 1.50 -25.68 -32.18
C GLU A 48 2.58 -24.59 -32.29
N PRO A 49 3.10 -24.07 -31.17
CA PRO A 49 4.23 -23.16 -31.18
C PRO A 49 5.53 -23.94 -31.43
N LYS A 50 6.47 -23.29 -32.12
CA LYS A 50 7.86 -23.70 -32.22
C LYS A 50 8.76 -22.58 -31.79
N ILE A 51 9.61 -22.84 -30.81
CA ILE A 51 10.49 -21.85 -30.22
C ILE A 51 11.90 -21.99 -30.83
N PHE A 52 12.50 -20.86 -31.17
CA PHE A 52 13.88 -20.75 -31.63
C PHE A 52 14.65 -19.92 -30.62
N TYR A 53 15.80 -20.41 -30.21
CA TYR A 53 16.70 -19.74 -29.29
C TYR A 53 18.09 -19.64 -29.88
N ASP A 54 18.57 -18.40 -29.99
CA ASP A 54 19.94 -18.12 -30.42
C ASP A 54 20.85 -17.97 -29.19
N LYS A 55 21.78 -18.90 -29.02
CA LYS A 55 22.71 -18.93 -27.89
C LYS A 55 23.65 -17.72 -27.85
N PHE A 56 23.98 -17.14 -28.99
CA PHE A 56 24.98 -16.05 -29.08
C PHE A 56 24.34 -14.68 -28.76
N SER A 57 23.18 -14.40 -29.31
CA SER A 57 22.45 -13.16 -29.01
C SER A 57 21.61 -13.26 -27.75
N GLY A 58 21.22 -14.46 -27.35
CA GLY A 58 20.24 -14.69 -26.29
C GLY A 58 18.80 -14.43 -26.71
N ASP A 59 18.56 -14.21 -28.00
CA ASP A 59 17.24 -13.90 -28.55
C ASP A 59 16.38 -15.15 -28.65
N MET A 60 15.12 -14.99 -28.30
CA MET A 60 14.10 -16.01 -28.45
C MET A 60 13.03 -15.51 -29.41
N LYS A 61 12.57 -16.37 -30.31
CA LYS A 61 11.44 -16.13 -31.18
C LYS A 61 10.52 -17.33 -31.22
N VAL A 62 9.24 -17.12 -31.46
CA VAL A 62 8.24 -18.17 -31.58
C VAL A 62 7.53 -18.09 -32.92
N GLU A 63 7.45 -19.21 -33.61
CA GLU A 63 6.68 -19.44 -34.83
C GLU A 63 5.51 -20.37 -34.50
N PHE A 64 4.47 -20.35 -35.32
CA PHE A 64 3.26 -21.12 -35.08
C PHE A 64 2.90 -21.96 -36.28
N LYS A 65 2.47 -23.19 -35.99
CA LYS A 65 1.81 -24.07 -36.94
C LYS A 65 0.33 -24.18 -36.59
N ILE A 66 -0.52 -24.33 -37.59
CA ILE A 66 -1.96 -24.42 -37.45
C ILE A 66 -2.49 -25.58 -38.28
N GLY A 67 -3.44 -26.32 -37.74
CA GLY A 67 -4.04 -27.44 -38.48
C GLY A 67 -4.95 -28.31 -37.64
N ASP A 68 -5.49 -29.33 -38.28
CA ASP A 68 -6.23 -30.42 -37.63
C ASP A 68 -5.38 -31.71 -37.71
N THR A 69 -5.42 -32.41 -38.85
CA THR A 69 -4.62 -33.62 -39.06
C THR A 69 -3.24 -33.35 -39.67
N LYS A 70 -3.10 -32.26 -40.38
CA LYS A 70 -1.83 -31.78 -40.95
C LYS A 70 -1.58 -30.34 -40.52
N MET A 71 -0.41 -30.12 -39.93
CA MET A 71 -0.01 -28.80 -39.49
C MET A 71 0.65 -27.97 -40.60
N TYR A 72 0.29 -26.70 -40.68
CA TYR A 72 0.79 -25.73 -41.64
C TYR A 72 1.38 -24.54 -40.90
N LYS A 73 2.54 -24.04 -41.35
CA LYS A 73 3.14 -22.85 -40.77
C LYS A 73 2.33 -21.60 -41.09
N ILE A 74 2.06 -20.76 -40.11
CA ILE A 74 1.54 -19.41 -40.30
C ILE A 74 2.67 -18.57 -40.88
N LYS A 75 2.58 -18.21 -42.16
CA LYS A 75 3.64 -17.48 -42.86
C LYS A 75 3.54 -15.96 -42.72
N ASN A 76 2.37 -15.46 -42.40
CA ASN A 76 2.12 -14.03 -42.22
C ASN A 76 1.17 -13.79 -41.06
N LEU A 77 1.72 -13.26 -39.94
CA LEU A 77 0.99 -12.99 -38.71
C LEU A 77 0.01 -11.81 -38.88
N SER A 78 0.39 -10.78 -39.65
CA SER A 78 -0.49 -9.64 -39.93
C SER A 78 -1.71 -10.07 -40.73
N GLN A 79 -1.53 -10.96 -41.72
CA GLN A 79 -2.64 -11.56 -42.48
C GLN A 79 -3.51 -12.44 -41.57
N PHE A 80 -2.92 -13.28 -40.74
CA PHE A 80 -3.64 -14.12 -39.79
C PHE A 80 -4.53 -13.29 -38.87
N TYR A 81 -4.02 -12.18 -38.35
CA TYR A 81 -4.78 -11.23 -37.53
C TYR A 81 -5.97 -10.68 -38.31
N SER A 82 -5.79 -10.27 -39.60
CA SER A 82 -6.87 -9.75 -40.42
C SER A 82 -7.96 -10.81 -40.64
N LEU A 83 -7.58 -12.04 -41.00
CA LEU A 83 -8.49 -13.16 -41.19
C LEU A 83 -9.34 -13.44 -39.93
N MET A 84 -8.77 -13.37 -38.77
CA MET A 84 -9.48 -13.54 -37.50
C MET A 84 -10.46 -12.40 -37.21
N MET A 85 -10.06 -11.15 -37.46
CA MET A 85 -10.91 -9.97 -37.24
C MET A 85 -12.09 -9.90 -38.20
N GLU A 86 -11.86 -10.25 -39.46
CA GLU A 86 -12.84 -10.19 -40.54
C GLU A 86 -13.63 -11.50 -40.66
N LYS A 87 -13.28 -12.53 -39.85
CA LYS A 87 -13.88 -13.88 -39.85
C LYS A 87 -13.88 -14.51 -41.24
N GLU A 88 -12.77 -14.36 -41.96
CA GLU A 88 -12.66 -14.81 -43.33
C GLU A 88 -12.33 -16.29 -43.48
N LEU A 89 -12.80 -16.85 -44.59
CA LEU A 89 -12.47 -18.18 -45.06
C LEU A 89 -11.07 -18.17 -45.71
N TYR A 90 -10.13 -18.94 -45.17
CA TYR A 90 -8.77 -19.03 -45.73
C TYR A 90 -8.30 -20.48 -45.91
N ARG A 91 -7.47 -20.70 -46.93
CA ARG A 91 -6.92 -22.01 -47.28
C ARG A 91 -5.39 -22.03 -47.09
N TYR A 92 -4.92 -22.84 -46.14
CA TYR A 92 -3.47 -23.01 -45.86
C TYR A 92 -2.81 -24.02 -46.80
N GLY A 93 -3.59 -24.91 -47.37
CA GLY A 93 -3.12 -25.94 -48.28
C GLY A 93 -4.29 -26.81 -48.74
N GLU A 94 -3.99 -27.96 -49.37
CA GLU A 94 -5.06 -28.83 -49.92
C GLU A 94 -6.01 -29.38 -48.86
N LYS A 95 -5.51 -29.59 -47.63
CA LYS A 95 -6.24 -30.29 -46.56
C LYS A 95 -6.74 -29.38 -45.43
N LEU A 96 -6.44 -28.09 -45.45
CA LEU A 96 -6.87 -27.16 -44.40
C LEU A 96 -7.51 -25.90 -44.99
N LYS A 97 -8.81 -25.79 -44.79
CA LYS A 97 -9.62 -24.61 -45.17
C LYS A 97 -10.71 -24.44 -44.13
N PHE A 98 -10.78 -23.28 -43.46
CA PHE A 98 -11.80 -23.00 -42.44
C PHE A 98 -12.04 -21.49 -42.31
N ILE A 99 -13.16 -21.13 -41.69
CA ILE A 99 -13.47 -19.74 -41.31
C ILE A 99 -12.77 -19.41 -40.02
N HIS A 100 -12.03 -18.29 -39.96
CA HIS A 100 -11.23 -17.85 -38.86
C HIS A 100 -12.09 -17.27 -37.73
N THR A 101 -12.70 -18.12 -36.92
CA THR A 101 -13.44 -17.77 -35.71
C THR A 101 -12.79 -18.42 -34.51
N GLU A 102 -12.96 -17.82 -33.34
CA GLU A 102 -12.40 -18.36 -32.06
C GLU A 102 -12.92 -19.77 -31.78
N ASP A 103 -14.19 -20.04 -32.13
CA ASP A 103 -14.84 -21.36 -31.94
C ASP A 103 -14.25 -22.46 -32.82
N ALA A 104 -13.49 -22.14 -33.87
CA ALA A 104 -12.83 -23.14 -34.69
C ALA A 104 -11.67 -23.83 -33.96
N PHE A 105 -11.09 -23.20 -32.93
CA PHE A 105 -9.93 -23.67 -32.23
C PHE A 105 -10.26 -24.57 -31.05
N GLU A 106 -9.40 -25.57 -30.81
CA GLU A 106 -9.47 -26.38 -29.59
C GLU A 106 -9.25 -25.52 -28.36
N GLU A 107 -9.85 -25.90 -27.22
CA GLU A 107 -9.77 -25.15 -25.96
C GLU A 107 -8.32 -24.90 -25.53
N ASP A 108 -7.46 -25.91 -25.67
CA ASP A 108 -6.03 -25.80 -25.33
C ASP A 108 -5.25 -24.83 -26.23
N SER A 109 -5.77 -24.52 -27.40
CA SER A 109 -5.16 -23.60 -28.37
C SER A 109 -5.65 -22.17 -28.20
N LYS A 110 -6.74 -21.90 -27.49
CA LYS A 110 -7.31 -20.55 -27.34
C LYS A 110 -6.37 -19.58 -26.66
N LYS A 111 -5.69 -19.99 -25.59
CA LYS A 111 -4.69 -19.14 -24.93
C LYS A 111 -3.51 -18.80 -25.85
N ILE A 112 -3.10 -19.75 -26.69
CA ILE A 112 -2.05 -19.52 -27.69
C ILE A 112 -2.56 -18.54 -28.75
N LEU A 113 -3.82 -18.69 -29.16
CA LEU A 113 -4.47 -17.79 -30.10
C LEU A 113 -4.52 -16.34 -29.57
N GLU A 114 -4.93 -16.14 -28.33
CA GLU A 114 -4.93 -14.81 -27.69
C GLU A 114 -3.53 -14.17 -27.73
N PHE A 115 -2.50 -14.95 -27.40
CA PHE A 115 -1.12 -14.50 -27.50
C PHE A 115 -0.73 -14.11 -28.93
N ILE A 116 -1.06 -14.93 -29.92
CA ILE A 116 -0.81 -14.64 -31.33
C ILE A 116 -1.54 -13.37 -31.76
N MET A 117 -2.82 -13.24 -31.44
CA MET A 117 -3.64 -12.09 -31.84
C MET A 117 -3.05 -10.78 -31.31
N LYS A 118 -2.70 -10.75 -30.03
CA LYS A 118 -2.10 -9.58 -29.40
C LYS A 118 -0.81 -9.11 -30.09
N TYR A 119 0.11 -10.03 -30.35
CA TYR A 119 1.39 -9.66 -30.95
C TYR A 119 1.30 -9.47 -32.46
N SER A 120 0.40 -10.17 -33.14
CA SER A 120 0.13 -9.97 -34.58
C SER A 120 -0.49 -8.61 -34.86
N GLU A 121 -1.32 -8.10 -33.95
CA GLU A 121 -1.83 -6.72 -34.02
C GLU A 121 -0.68 -5.71 -34.00
N ILE A 122 0.24 -5.86 -33.04
CA ILE A 122 1.42 -4.98 -32.92
C ILE A 122 2.26 -5.01 -34.19
N ILE A 123 2.52 -6.23 -34.75
CA ILE A 123 3.28 -6.42 -35.99
C ILE A 123 2.58 -5.71 -37.15
N LYS A 124 1.27 -5.90 -37.29
CA LYS A 124 0.47 -5.28 -38.37
C LYS A 124 0.57 -3.75 -38.33
N TYR A 125 0.35 -3.14 -37.18
CA TYR A 125 0.41 -1.67 -37.03
C TYR A 125 1.82 -1.11 -37.16
N ALA A 126 2.84 -1.80 -36.64
CA ALA A 126 4.22 -1.38 -36.80
C ALA A 126 4.67 -1.39 -38.26
N ASN A 127 4.31 -2.43 -39.01
CA ASN A 127 4.68 -2.58 -40.41
C ASN A 127 3.85 -1.65 -41.34
N SER A 128 2.58 -1.37 -41.03
CA SER A 128 1.75 -0.45 -41.82
C SER A 128 2.24 1.01 -41.74
N ASN A 129 2.79 1.42 -40.61
CA ASN A 129 3.31 2.78 -40.41
C ASN A 129 4.73 2.98 -40.98
N SER A 130 5.42 1.92 -41.42
CA SER A 130 6.77 2.01 -41.99
C SER A 130 6.81 2.56 -43.43
N ASN A 131 5.67 2.84 -44.05
CA ASN A 131 5.57 3.41 -45.40
C ASN A 131 5.68 4.95 -45.49
N SER A 132 5.76 5.67 -44.37
CA SER A 132 6.08 7.09 -44.36
C SER A 132 7.60 7.29 -44.33
N ASN A 133 8.11 8.25 -45.08
CA ASN A 133 9.51 8.66 -45.39
C ASN A 133 10.63 8.50 -44.34
N PHE A 134 10.43 7.73 -43.28
CA PHE A 134 11.40 7.40 -42.23
C PHE A 134 12.09 6.02 -42.46
N LYS A 135 12.46 5.72 -43.68
CA LYS A 135 13.16 4.46 -44.07
C LYS A 135 14.55 4.28 -43.46
N TYR A 136 15.04 5.14 -42.59
CA TYR A 136 16.44 5.09 -42.16
C TYR A 136 16.76 4.34 -40.86
N TYR A 137 15.75 3.99 -39.99
CA TYR A 137 16.08 3.37 -38.69
C TYR A 137 15.15 2.25 -38.19
N GLY A 138 14.16 1.77 -38.94
CA GLY A 138 13.29 0.70 -38.46
C GLY A 138 13.40 -0.56 -39.32
N LYS A 139 14.00 -1.63 -38.82
CA LYS A 139 13.79 -2.98 -39.40
C LYS A 139 12.31 -3.30 -39.19
N ALA A 140 11.61 -3.66 -40.29
CA ALA A 140 10.25 -4.20 -40.21
C ALA A 140 10.25 -5.41 -39.27
N LEU A 141 9.20 -5.51 -38.43
CA LEU A 141 9.03 -6.67 -37.57
C LEU A 141 8.81 -7.92 -38.42
N SER A 142 9.29 -9.07 -37.97
CA SER A 142 9.12 -10.33 -38.67
C SER A 142 7.62 -10.68 -38.81
N GLU A 143 7.18 -10.93 -40.03
CA GLU A 143 5.83 -11.39 -40.33
C GLU A 143 5.62 -12.88 -39.99
N THR A 144 6.70 -13.65 -39.79
CA THR A 144 6.62 -15.10 -39.62
C THR A 144 6.82 -15.56 -38.20
N SER A 145 7.28 -14.67 -37.30
CA SER A 145 7.61 -15.02 -35.92
C SER A 145 7.44 -13.84 -34.99
N ILE A 146 7.08 -14.13 -33.73
CA ILE A 146 7.04 -13.16 -32.64
C ILE A 146 8.40 -13.19 -31.93
N ILE A 147 9.06 -12.03 -31.82
CA ILE A 147 10.27 -11.87 -31.02
C ILE A 147 9.86 -11.77 -29.55
N VAL A 148 10.41 -12.65 -28.71
CA VAL A 148 10.04 -12.76 -27.32
C VAL A 148 10.87 -11.78 -26.49
N GLY A 149 10.38 -10.54 -26.36
CA GLY A 149 10.94 -9.57 -25.41
C GLY A 149 10.44 -9.83 -23.97
N ASN A 150 10.92 -9.01 -23.02
CA ASN A 150 10.67 -9.25 -21.60
C ASN A 150 9.18 -9.43 -21.22
N SER A 151 8.29 -8.59 -21.76
CA SER A 151 6.84 -8.71 -21.49
C SER A 151 6.23 -9.94 -22.15
N ALA A 152 6.67 -10.24 -23.39
CA ALA A 152 6.22 -11.40 -24.13
C ALA A 152 6.68 -12.71 -23.49
N MET A 153 7.84 -12.72 -22.82
CA MET A 153 8.34 -13.90 -22.11
C MET A 153 7.43 -14.30 -20.94
N ASP A 154 6.99 -13.33 -20.15
CA ASP A 154 6.07 -13.62 -19.02
C ASP A 154 4.74 -14.19 -19.55
N GLU A 155 4.19 -13.61 -20.60
CA GLU A 155 2.93 -14.06 -21.21
C GLU A 155 3.07 -15.42 -21.89
N LEU A 156 4.17 -15.62 -22.63
CA LEU A 156 4.46 -16.90 -23.28
C LEU A 156 4.56 -18.04 -22.25
N PHE A 157 5.21 -17.75 -21.11
CA PHE A 157 5.30 -18.73 -20.03
C PHE A 157 3.93 -19.13 -19.50
N GLU A 158 3.02 -18.15 -19.24
CA GLU A 158 1.66 -18.43 -18.76
C GLU A 158 0.84 -19.29 -19.75
N VAL A 159 1.07 -19.08 -21.05
CA VAL A 159 0.37 -19.82 -22.11
C VAL A 159 0.91 -21.25 -22.27
N LEU A 160 2.21 -21.46 -22.00
CA LEU A 160 2.91 -22.72 -22.29
C LEU A 160 3.24 -23.52 -21.02
N ALA A 161 2.91 -23.02 -19.83
CA ALA A 161 3.20 -23.72 -18.57
C ALA A 161 2.63 -25.15 -18.55
N GLY A 162 3.48 -26.12 -18.22
CA GLY A 162 3.16 -27.54 -18.19
C GLY A 162 3.10 -28.21 -19.57
N LYS A 163 3.44 -27.52 -20.65
CA LYS A 163 3.43 -28.06 -22.01
C LYS A 163 4.84 -28.37 -22.50
N LYS A 164 4.97 -29.42 -23.30
CA LYS A 164 6.18 -29.72 -24.06
C LYS A 164 6.06 -29.15 -25.47
N ILE A 165 7.05 -28.37 -25.86
CA ILE A 165 7.03 -27.56 -27.08
C ILE A 165 8.25 -27.87 -27.94
N GLU A 166 8.05 -27.89 -29.27
CA GLU A 166 9.16 -28.01 -30.22
C GLU A 166 10.13 -26.83 -30.05
N PHE A 167 11.40 -27.15 -29.73
CA PHE A 167 12.44 -26.19 -29.43
C PHE A 167 13.65 -26.38 -30.32
N GLN A 168 14.05 -25.31 -30.96
CA GLN A 168 15.24 -25.31 -31.81
C GLN A 168 16.31 -24.40 -31.20
N ARG A 169 17.41 -25.01 -30.81
CA ARG A 169 18.65 -24.32 -30.39
C ARG A 169 19.69 -24.52 -31.43
N ASP A 170 20.15 -23.46 -32.07
CA ASP A 170 21.05 -23.47 -33.19
C ASP A 170 20.52 -24.39 -34.32
N TYR A 171 21.16 -25.53 -34.58
CA TYR A 171 20.76 -26.51 -35.60
C TYR A 171 20.03 -27.73 -35.01
N ASN A 172 19.93 -27.83 -33.68
CA ASN A 172 19.32 -28.97 -33.02
C ASN A 172 17.89 -28.68 -32.67
N THR A 173 17.00 -29.63 -33.00
CA THR A 173 15.58 -29.57 -32.61
C THR A 173 15.30 -30.60 -31.54
N THR A 174 14.73 -30.18 -30.40
CA THR A 174 14.37 -30.99 -29.25
C THR A 174 12.99 -30.57 -28.76
N GLU A 175 12.51 -31.18 -27.70
CA GLU A 175 11.34 -30.67 -26.95
C GLU A 175 11.82 -29.92 -25.71
N ILE A 176 11.09 -28.88 -25.32
CA ILE A 176 11.32 -28.12 -24.09
C ILE A 176 10.03 -28.03 -23.28
N GLU A 177 10.14 -28.14 -21.97
CA GLU A 177 9.04 -28.04 -21.03
C GLU A 177 9.07 -26.70 -20.28
N PHE A 178 7.94 -26.01 -20.21
CA PHE A 178 7.76 -24.83 -19.37
C PHE A 178 7.24 -25.25 -18.01
N THR A 179 8.05 -25.11 -16.97
CA THR A 179 7.75 -25.63 -15.65
C THR A 179 7.86 -24.60 -14.53
N GLU A 180 6.95 -24.68 -13.57
CA GLU A 180 7.00 -23.92 -12.31
C GLU A 180 7.82 -24.62 -11.22
N GLU A 181 8.34 -25.78 -11.51
CA GLU A 181 9.22 -26.47 -10.59
C GLU A 181 10.47 -25.65 -10.27
N LYS A 182 11.03 -25.83 -9.09
CA LYS A 182 12.30 -25.22 -8.71
C LYS A 182 13.44 -25.94 -9.43
N PRO A 183 14.33 -25.21 -10.13
CA PRO A 183 15.50 -25.86 -10.73
C PRO A 183 16.41 -26.46 -9.66
N ASP A 184 16.84 -27.70 -9.85
CA ASP A 184 17.75 -28.38 -8.92
C ASP A 184 19.19 -27.93 -9.14
N ILE A 185 19.46 -26.71 -8.67
CA ILE A 185 20.79 -26.10 -8.74
C ILE A 185 21.39 -26.07 -7.35
N LYS A 186 22.46 -26.83 -7.18
CA LYS A 186 23.21 -26.98 -5.93
C LYS A 186 24.67 -26.58 -6.13
N PHE A 187 25.27 -26.14 -5.04
CA PHE A 187 26.68 -25.80 -4.98
C PHE A 187 27.34 -26.65 -3.90
N LYS A 188 28.30 -27.46 -4.28
CA LYS A 188 29.00 -28.33 -3.37
C LYS A 188 30.22 -27.62 -2.80
N LEU A 189 30.24 -27.47 -1.47
CA LEU A 189 31.38 -26.97 -0.73
C LEU A 189 32.18 -28.16 -0.21
N SER A 190 33.42 -28.32 -0.67
CA SER A 190 34.33 -29.38 -0.25
C SER A 190 35.70 -28.85 0.12
N LYS A 191 36.46 -29.65 0.89
CA LYS A 191 37.81 -29.35 1.32
C LYS A 191 38.79 -29.86 0.32
N ILE A 192 39.79 -29.03 -0.10
CA ILE A 192 40.90 -29.44 -0.98
C ILE A 192 42.09 -29.89 -0.13
N ASP A 193 42.49 -29.09 0.85
CA ASP A 193 43.58 -29.33 1.78
C ASP A 193 43.33 -28.66 3.14
N GLU A 194 44.31 -28.53 4.03
CA GLU A 194 44.13 -28.00 5.38
C GLU A 194 43.59 -26.56 5.44
N ASP A 195 43.96 -25.73 4.44
CA ASP A 195 43.65 -24.31 4.41
C ASP A 195 42.76 -23.88 3.23
N ASN A 196 42.51 -24.78 2.27
CA ASN A 196 41.79 -24.46 1.04
C ASN A 196 40.52 -25.27 0.85
N TYR A 197 39.49 -24.60 0.36
CA TYR A 197 38.17 -25.13 0.06
C TYR A 197 37.74 -24.74 -1.35
N VAL A 198 36.75 -25.44 -1.87
CA VAL A 198 36.19 -25.15 -3.21
C VAL A 198 34.67 -25.25 -3.18
N ILE A 199 34.05 -24.35 -3.93
CA ILE A 199 32.62 -24.42 -4.25
C ILE A 199 32.47 -24.75 -5.72
N ILE A 200 31.74 -25.83 -6.03
CA ILE A 200 31.50 -26.32 -7.39
C ILE A 200 29.97 -26.45 -7.59
N PRO A 201 29.39 -25.84 -8.64
CA PRO A 201 28.01 -26.08 -8.99
C PRO A 201 27.79 -27.51 -9.55
N ASN A 202 26.63 -28.11 -9.24
CA ASN A 202 26.25 -29.44 -9.72
C ASN A 202 25.81 -29.46 -11.19
N ILE A 203 25.86 -28.31 -11.87
CA ILE A 203 25.42 -28.15 -13.25
C ILE A 203 26.53 -27.54 -14.10
N GLU A 204 26.49 -27.79 -15.39
CA GLU A 204 27.40 -27.19 -16.38
C GLU A 204 26.96 -25.75 -16.66
N ILE A 205 27.68 -24.79 -16.08
CA ILE A 205 27.36 -23.36 -16.11
C ILE A 205 27.15 -22.81 -17.52
N TYR A 206 27.89 -23.28 -18.49
CA TYR A 206 27.82 -22.83 -19.89
C TYR A 206 26.58 -23.33 -20.64
N LYS A 207 25.88 -24.33 -20.11
CA LYS A 207 24.59 -24.80 -20.65
C LYS A 207 23.39 -24.04 -20.14
N VAL A 208 23.53 -23.31 -19.03
CA VAL A 208 22.47 -22.56 -18.40
C VAL A 208 22.37 -21.16 -18.98
N ASN A 209 21.16 -20.79 -19.41
CA ASN A 209 20.87 -19.43 -19.87
C ASN A 209 19.81 -18.78 -18.98
N ILE A 210 20.02 -17.52 -18.64
CA ILE A 210 19.06 -16.72 -17.88
C ILE A 210 18.33 -15.80 -18.85
N ILE A 211 17.01 -15.95 -18.91
CA ILE A 211 16.12 -15.13 -19.73
C ILE A 211 15.38 -14.19 -18.79
N SER A 212 15.32 -12.91 -19.17
CA SER A 212 14.62 -11.90 -18.37
C SER A 212 13.21 -11.67 -18.88
N GLY A 213 12.22 -11.86 -18.02
CA GLY A 213 10.89 -11.33 -18.20
C GLY A 213 10.75 -9.95 -17.58
N LYS A 214 9.58 -9.33 -17.70
CA LYS A 214 9.25 -8.07 -17.04
C LYS A 214 9.04 -8.26 -15.54
N LYS A 215 8.38 -9.37 -15.14
CA LYS A 215 8.07 -9.71 -13.76
C LYS A 215 9.00 -10.75 -13.16
N TYR A 216 9.44 -11.72 -13.95
CA TYR A 216 10.19 -12.89 -13.52
C TYR A 216 11.48 -13.05 -14.31
N LYS A 217 12.41 -13.79 -13.73
CA LYS A 217 13.53 -14.37 -14.46
C LYS A 217 13.27 -15.84 -14.72
N TYR A 218 13.82 -16.34 -15.78
CA TYR A 218 13.67 -17.71 -16.21
C TYR A 218 15.04 -18.34 -16.42
N ILE A 219 15.14 -19.62 -16.10
CA ILE A 219 16.33 -20.42 -16.37
C ILE A 219 16.00 -21.40 -17.49
N LEU A 220 16.71 -21.27 -18.59
CA LEU A 220 16.77 -22.28 -19.64
C LEU A 220 17.94 -23.21 -19.34
N ASN A 221 17.64 -24.44 -18.97
CA ASN A 221 18.61 -25.50 -18.73
C ASN A 221 18.17 -26.77 -19.45
N GLU A 222 19.00 -27.26 -20.34
CA GLU A 222 18.76 -28.45 -21.16
C GLU A 222 17.39 -28.45 -21.88
N ASP A 223 16.42 -29.18 -21.34
CA ASP A 223 15.09 -29.42 -21.90
C ASP A 223 13.97 -28.69 -21.15
N ARG A 224 14.32 -27.77 -20.23
CA ARG A 224 13.33 -27.08 -19.40
C ARG A 224 13.56 -25.57 -19.31
N ILE A 225 12.46 -24.84 -19.26
CA ILE A 225 12.42 -23.42 -18.88
C ILE A 225 11.74 -23.31 -17.53
N TYR A 226 12.50 -22.92 -16.53
CA TYR A 226 12.04 -22.75 -15.15
C TYR A 226 11.69 -21.31 -14.87
N ARG A 227 10.54 -21.03 -14.25
CA ARG A 227 10.21 -19.72 -13.73
C ARG A 227 10.82 -19.55 -12.34
N CYS A 228 11.68 -18.56 -12.16
CA CYS A 228 12.33 -18.28 -10.89
C CYS A 228 11.38 -17.58 -9.92
N THR A 229 11.27 -18.07 -8.69
CA THR A 229 10.64 -17.34 -7.60
C THR A 229 11.54 -16.16 -7.18
N LYS A 230 10.96 -15.13 -6.55
CA LYS A 230 11.75 -14.00 -6.04
C LYS A 230 12.81 -14.41 -5.03
N GLU A 231 12.49 -15.42 -4.19
CA GLU A 231 13.43 -15.97 -3.24
C GLU A 231 14.62 -16.63 -3.94
N PHE A 232 14.37 -17.43 -4.98
CA PHE A 232 15.39 -18.06 -5.79
C PHE A 232 16.25 -17.01 -6.55
N GLU A 233 15.62 -15.96 -7.08
CA GLU A 233 16.33 -14.85 -7.73
C GLU A 233 17.28 -14.13 -6.79
N GLN A 234 16.86 -13.91 -5.54
CA GLN A 234 17.66 -13.20 -4.54
C GLN A 234 18.74 -14.05 -3.89
N SER A 235 18.70 -15.35 -4.06
CA SER A 235 19.60 -16.33 -3.45
C SER A 235 20.43 -17.09 -4.50
N THR A 236 19.98 -18.27 -4.85
CA THR A 236 20.68 -19.24 -5.73
C THR A 236 21.06 -18.65 -7.08
N LEU A 237 20.14 -17.87 -7.70
CA LEU A 237 20.40 -17.26 -9.01
C LEU A 237 21.52 -16.22 -8.95
N LYS A 238 21.62 -15.46 -7.86
CA LYS A 238 22.75 -14.51 -7.68
C LYS A 238 24.09 -15.21 -7.61
N LEU A 239 24.15 -16.32 -6.88
CA LEU A 239 25.38 -17.11 -6.78
C LEU A 239 25.73 -17.73 -8.14
N LEU A 240 24.75 -18.33 -8.82
CA LEU A 240 24.90 -18.86 -10.17
C LEU A 240 25.42 -17.80 -11.17
N ASP A 241 24.92 -16.57 -11.08
CA ASP A 241 25.29 -15.47 -11.96
C ASP A 241 26.74 -15.03 -11.77
N VAL A 242 27.31 -15.19 -10.56
CA VAL A 242 28.73 -14.97 -10.30
C VAL A 242 29.59 -15.96 -11.10
N PHE A 243 29.23 -17.26 -11.08
CA PHE A 243 29.94 -18.28 -11.85
C PHE A 243 29.83 -18.03 -13.36
N ARG A 244 28.63 -17.68 -13.83
CA ARG A 244 28.39 -17.41 -15.25
C ARG A 244 29.13 -16.19 -15.77
N LYS A 245 29.04 -15.05 -15.08
CA LYS A 245 29.64 -13.78 -15.54
C LYS A 245 31.16 -13.82 -15.55
N ASN A 246 31.74 -14.58 -14.64
CA ASN A 246 33.19 -14.71 -14.55
C ASN A 246 33.72 -15.94 -15.30
N TYR A 247 32.86 -16.72 -15.95
CA TYR A 247 33.22 -17.94 -16.68
C TYR A 247 34.00 -18.93 -15.83
N ILE A 248 33.69 -19.05 -14.54
CA ILE A 248 34.36 -19.96 -13.61
C ILE A 248 33.51 -21.20 -13.36
N THR A 249 34.17 -22.34 -13.30
CA THR A 249 33.53 -23.63 -12.98
C THR A 249 33.71 -24.04 -11.53
N GLU A 250 34.66 -23.43 -10.85
CA GLU A 250 34.96 -23.64 -9.43
C GLU A 250 35.37 -22.32 -8.76
N LEU A 251 34.98 -22.15 -7.49
CA LEU A 251 35.37 -21.00 -6.67
C LEU A 251 36.23 -21.48 -5.50
N LYS A 252 37.51 -21.14 -5.52
CA LYS A 252 38.47 -21.48 -4.45
C LYS A 252 38.37 -20.45 -3.32
N LEU A 253 38.44 -20.93 -2.09
CA LEU A 253 38.31 -20.15 -0.84
C LEU A 253 39.44 -20.54 0.11
N GLY A 254 40.00 -19.57 0.81
CA GLY A 254 40.85 -19.81 1.95
C GLY A 254 40.04 -20.07 3.23
N LYS A 255 40.69 -20.62 4.24
CA LYS A 255 40.11 -20.87 5.56
C LYS A 255 39.53 -19.59 6.22
N GLU A 256 40.18 -18.45 6.00
CA GLU A 256 39.74 -17.12 6.47
C GLU A 256 38.43 -16.66 5.81
N ASP A 257 38.14 -17.11 4.57
CA ASP A 257 36.93 -16.77 3.83
C ASP A 257 35.70 -17.52 4.35
N LEU A 258 35.89 -18.66 5.02
CA LEU A 258 34.80 -19.49 5.54
C LEU A 258 33.89 -18.75 6.52
N THR A 259 34.47 -17.91 7.38
CA THR A 259 33.69 -17.11 8.32
C THR A 259 32.74 -16.17 7.60
N GLN A 260 33.18 -15.51 6.52
CA GLN A 260 32.34 -14.67 5.69
C GLN A 260 31.33 -15.49 4.87
N LEU A 261 31.75 -16.62 4.34
CA LEU A 261 30.87 -17.54 3.62
C LEU A 261 29.71 -17.98 4.52
N PHE A 262 29.98 -18.48 5.73
CA PHE A 262 28.94 -18.96 6.65
C PHE A 262 28.12 -17.84 7.29
N SER A 263 28.67 -16.63 7.47
CA SER A 263 27.93 -15.51 8.03
C SER A 263 27.11 -14.71 7.02
N ILE A 264 27.51 -14.64 5.75
CA ILE A 264 26.90 -13.77 4.76
C ILE A 264 26.22 -14.55 3.62
N VAL A 265 26.90 -15.54 3.06
CA VAL A 265 26.43 -16.24 1.83
C VAL A 265 25.49 -17.39 2.18
N VAL A 266 25.95 -18.33 3.01
CA VAL A 266 25.18 -19.54 3.37
C VAL A 266 23.79 -19.23 3.93
N PRO A 267 23.57 -18.24 4.82
CA PRO A 267 22.25 -17.92 5.31
C PRO A 267 21.25 -17.49 4.23
N LYS A 268 21.75 -16.94 3.10
CA LYS A 268 20.92 -16.52 1.96
C LYS A 268 20.66 -17.65 0.96
N VAL A 269 21.57 -18.60 0.85
CA VAL A 269 21.55 -19.67 -0.15
C VAL A 269 21.59 -21.08 0.47
N LYS A 270 21.20 -21.19 1.75
CA LYS A 270 21.32 -22.42 2.57
C LYS A 270 20.75 -23.67 1.89
N ASP A 271 19.65 -23.54 1.15
CA ASP A 271 18.99 -24.65 0.44
C ASP A 271 19.74 -25.07 -0.85
N ALA A 272 20.69 -24.25 -1.29
CA ALA A 272 21.47 -24.49 -2.50
C ALA A 272 22.91 -24.88 -2.22
N ILE A 273 23.42 -24.80 -0.98
CA ILE A 273 24.77 -25.24 -0.62
C ILE A 273 24.73 -26.59 0.07
N GLU A 274 25.41 -27.54 -0.50
CA GLU A 274 25.67 -28.87 0.06
C GLU A 274 27.13 -28.92 0.53
N ILE A 275 27.35 -29.42 1.75
CA ILE A 275 28.68 -29.52 2.34
C ILE A 275 29.12 -30.98 2.28
N GLU A 276 30.21 -31.25 1.57
CA GLU A 276 30.80 -32.58 1.43
C GLU A 276 32.21 -32.62 2.00
N ASP A 277 32.60 -33.72 2.60
CA ASP A 277 33.95 -34.03 3.09
C ASP A 277 34.52 -33.03 4.13
N ILE A 278 33.66 -32.23 4.79
CA ILE A 278 34.09 -31.33 5.84
C ILE A 278 33.46 -31.79 7.16
N PRO A 279 34.29 -32.12 8.19
CA PRO A 279 33.76 -32.56 9.48
C PRO A 279 32.86 -31.49 10.12
N GLU A 280 31.74 -31.90 10.70
CA GLU A 280 30.77 -30.99 11.32
C GLU A 280 31.38 -30.12 12.42
N ASN A 281 32.35 -30.65 13.16
CA ASN A 281 33.07 -29.90 14.20
C ASN A 281 33.93 -28.76 13.60
N GLU A 282 34.42 -28.93 12.38
CA GLU A 282 35.16 -27.89 11.65
C GLU A 282 34.19 -26.79 11.20
N ILE A 283 33.05 -27.17 10.62
CA ILE A 283 32.01 -26.24 10.18
C ILE A 283 31.47 -25.41 11.34
N LYS A 284 31.25 -26.00 12.51
CA LYS A 284 30.77 -25.29 13.71
C LYS A 284 31.66 -24.13 14.12
N LYS A 285 32.97 -24.18 13.83
CA LYS A 285 33.90 -23.09 14.15
C LYS A 285 33.65 -21.83 13.31
N TYR A 286 33.09 -21.96 12.11
CA TYR A 286 32.85 -20.86 11.17
C TYR A 286 31.39 -20.44 11.09
N LYS A 287 30.46 -21.26 11.60
CA LYS A 287 29.05 -20.89 11.67
C LYS A 287 28.85 -19.71 12.64
N PRO A 288 28.12 -18.65 12.21
CA PRO A 288 27.85 -17.54 13.11
C PRO A 288 27.00 -18.01 14.28
N LYS A 289 27.36 -17.53 15.47
CA LYS A 289 26.60 -17.75 16.69
C LYS A 289 25.31 -16.93 16.67
N LYS A 290 24.35 -17.27 17.54
CA LYS A 290 23.11 -16.51 17.68
C LYS A 290 23.40 -15.12 18.25
N LEU A 291 22.97 -14.08 17.55
CA LEU A 291 23.03 -12.71 18.02
C LEU A 291 21.85 -12.40 18.93
N ILE A 292 22.11 -11.79 20.09
CA ILE A 292 21.13 -11.14 20.94
C ILE A 292 21.47 -9.64 20.94
N VAL A 293 20.47 -8.81 20.69
CA VAL A 293 20.62 -7.36 20.65
C VAL A 293 19.93 -6.77 21.87
N LYS A 294 20.69 -6.10 22.74
CA LYS A 294 20.15 -5.31 23.84
C LYS A 294 20.17 -3.83 23.50
N LEU A 295 19.09 -3.16 23.80
CA LEU A 295 18.91 -1.73 23.60
C LEU A 295 18.52 -1.05 24.92
N PHE A 296 19.29 -0.07 25.34
CA PHE A 296 19.01 0.76 26.51
C PHE A 296 18.53 2.12 26.01
N LEU A 297 17.28 2.49 26.35
CA LEU A 297 16.70 3.78 25.98
C LEU A 297 16.64 4.71 27.19
N ASP A 298 17.06 5.96 26.98
CA ASP A 298 16.99 7.03 27.96
C ASP A 298 16.86 8.39 27.24
N PHE A 299 16.65 9.46 28.02
CA PHE A 299 16.76 10.84 27.55
C PHE A 299 18.01 11.49 28.17
N ASP A 300 18.77 12.21 27.35
CA ASP A 300 19.91 12.96 27.79
C ASP A 300 19.52 14.31 28.44
N LYS A 301 20.53 15.13 28.82
CA LYS A 301 20.33 16.44 29.45
C LYS A 301 19.67 17.48 28.52
N ASN A 302 19.72 17.26 27.22
CA ASN A 302 19.11 18.12 26.21
C ASN A 302 17.73 17.59 25.75
N ASP A 303 17.20 16.60 26.46
CA ASP A 303 15.96 15.91 26.12
C ASP A 303 15.98 15.19 24.76
N TYR A 304 17.15 14.81 24.28
CA TYR A 304 17.30 13.94 23.14
C TYR A 304 17.09 12.49 23.55
N LEU A 305 16.36 11.74 22.75
CA LEU A 305 16.24 10.28 22.97
C LEU A 305 17.57 9.61 22.60
N ILE A 306 18.15 8.88 23.53
CA ILE A 306 19.39 8.13 23.34
C ILE A 306 19.14 6.64 23.38
N GLY A 307 19.88 5.90 22.54
CA GLY A 307 19.85 4.45 22.47
C GLY A 307 21.26 3.87 22.52
N ASP A 308 21.60 3.24 23.64
CA ASP A 308 22.84 2.48 23.77
C ASP A 308 22.59 1.03 23.34
N ILE A 309 23.31 0.59 22.32
CA ILE A 309 23.15 -0.75 21.76
C ILE A 309 24.29 -1.66 22.18
N LYS A 310 23.97 -2.91 22.51
CA LYS A 310 24.92 -3.95 22.79
C LYS A 310 24.59 -5.22 22.03
N PHE A 311 25.60 -5.82 21.44
CA PHE A 311 25.52 -7.13 20.81
C PHE A 311 26.09 -8.19 21.77
N ILE A 312 25.38 -9.30 21.86
CA ILE A 312 25.74 -10.41 22.75
C ILE A 312 25.81 -11.70 21.93
N TYR A 313 26.97 -12.33 22.00
CA TYR A 313 27.18 -13.67 21.46
C TYR A 313 27.65 -14.56 22.61
N GLU A 314 26.80 -15.48 23.05
CA GLU A 314 27.05 -16.32 24.24
C GLU A 314 27.42 -15.46 25.46
N ASN A 315 28.71 -15.46 25.88
CA ASN A 315 29.21 -14.70 27.03
C ASN A 315 29.92 -13.39 26.65
N ASN A 316 29.98 -13.06 25.37
CA ASN A 316 30.67 -11.85 24.88
C ASN A 316 29.66 -10.75 24.61
N GLU A 317 29.72 -9.68 25.38
CA GLU A 317 28.93 -8.46 25.21
C GLU A 317 29.83 -7.33 24.74
N PHE A 318 29.44 -6.61 23.69
CA PHE A 318 30.20 -5.48 23.16
C PHE A 318 29.28 -4.44 22.47
N ASN A 319 29.81 -3.22 22.36
CA ASN A 319 29.16 -2.17 21.61
C ASN A 319 29.54 -2.29 20.11
N PRO A 320 28.59 -2.52 19.19
CA PRO A 320 28.90 -2.68 17.77
C PRO A 320 29.39 -1.39 17.09
N LEU A 321 29.28 -0.26 17.75
CA LEU A 321 29.74 1.05 17.24
C LEU A 321 31.19 1.32 17.57
N ASP A 322 31.82 0.49 18.42
CA ASP A 322 33.24 0.59 18.76
C ASP A 322 34.10 -0.22 17.79
N GLU A 323 34.71 0.48 16.83
CA GLU A 323 35.57 -0.12 15.82
C GLU A 323 36.89 -0.73 16.35
N LYS A 324 37.23 -0.43 17.59
CA LYS A 324 38.47 -0.92 18.23
C LYS A 324 38.35 -2.36 18.73
N ILE A 325 37.14 -2.89 18.85
CA ILE A 325 36.88 -4.23 19.34
C ILE A 325 37.19 -5.26 18.26
N LYS A 326 38.28 -6.01 18.47
CA LYS A 326 38.61 -7.18 17.66
C LYS A 326 38.05 -8.43 18.33
N LEU A 327 37.21 -9.17 17.64
CA LEU A 327 36.58 -10.39 18.12
C LEU A 327 37.13 -11.59 17.34
N GLU A 328 37.50 -12.64 18.02
CA GLU A 328 38.12 -13.85 17.47
C GLU A 328 37.11 -14.96 17.14
N PHE A 329 35.80 -14.67 17.10
CA PHE A 329 34.74 -15.62 16.80
C PHE A 329 33.87 -15.18 15.62
N PRO A 330 33.22 -16.12 14.93
CA PRO A 330 32.38 -15.81 13.77
C PRO A 330 31.12 -15.05 14.19
N ARG A 331 31.00 -13.83 13.67
CA ARG A 331 29.86 -12.92 13.88
C ARG A 331 28.79 -13.12 12.81
N ASN A 332 27.54 -12.87 13.17
CA ASN A 332 26.43 -12.83 12.22
C ASN A 332 26.30 -11.44 11.60
N MET A 333 27.16 -11.11 10.66
CA MET A 333 27.23 -9.79 10.02
C MET A 333 25.91 -9.34 9.39
N ILE A 334 25.07 -10.28 8.93
CA ILE A 334 23.75 -9.97 8.35
C ILE A 334 22.80 -9.47 9.42
N GLU A 335 22.68 -10.21 10.54
CA GLU A 335 21.78 -9.81 11.64
C GLU A 335 22.27 -8.52 12.32
N GLU A 336 23.57 -8.36 12.48
CA GLU A 336 24.16 -7.11 12.98
C GLU A 336 23.81 -5.92 12.08
N THR A 337 24.00 -6.07 10.76
CA THR A 337 23.68 -5.01 9.79
C THR A 337 22.18 -4.71 9.78
N LYS A 338 21.31 -5.73 9.88
CA LYS A 338 19.87 -5.53 9.99
C LYS A 338 19.51 -4.74 11.24
N ALA A 339 20.08 -5.11 12.41
CA ALA A 339 19.85 -4.42 13.65
C ALA A 339 20.24 -2.94 13.57
N LEU A 340 21.44 -2.62 13.08
CA LEU A 340 21.89 -1.24 12.90
C LEU A 340 21.06 -0.44 11.89
N ASN A 341 20.57 -1.09 10.83
CA ASN A 341 19.74 -0.43 9.83
C ASN A 341 18.33 -0.06 10.36
N ILE A 342 17.81 -0.76 11.36
CA ILE A 342 16.55 -0.41 12.03
C ILE A 342 16.68 1.01 12.63
N PHE A 343 17.77 1.31 13.33
CA PHE A 343 18.01 2.65 13.90
C PHE A 343 18.06 3.74 12.84
N ARG A 344 18.73 3.50 11.70
CA ARG A 344 18.80 4.46 10.60
C ARG A 344 17.43 4.76 10.00
N LYS A 345 16.57 3.75 9.89
CA LYS A 345 15.21 3.91 9.35
C LYS A 345 14.32 4.75 10.26
N SER A 346 14.44 4.62 11.57
CA SER A 346 13.71 5.43 12.55
C SER A 346 14.31 6.83 12.73
N GLY A 347 15.31 7.19 11.95
CA GLY A 347 15.91 8.52 11.93
C GLY A 347 16.94 8.80 13.03
N PHE A 348 17.40 7.77 13.75
CA PHE A 348 18.49 7.93 14.70
C PHE A 348 19.80 8.30 14.00
N MET A 349 20.54 9.20 14.62
CA MET A 349 21.86 9.62 14.21
C MET A 349 22.92 8.98 15.11
N LEU A 350 24.13 8.80 14.58
CA LEU A 350 25.24 8.22 15.32
C LEU A 350 25.99 9.31 16.10
N ASP A 351 26.05 9.19 17.41
CA ASP A 351 26.96 9.95 18.27
C ASP A 351 28.28 9.18 18.39
N THR A 352 29.24 9.56 17.54
CA THR A 352 30.55 8.89 17.47
C THR A 352 31.43 9.11 18.72
N LYS A 353 31.17 10.18 19.49
CA LYS A 353 31.94 10.46 20.73
C LYS A 353 31.55 9.51 21.85
N ASN A 354 30.26 9.26 22.00
CA ASN A 354 29.72 8.42 23.07
C ASN A 354 29.38 7.00 22.58
N LEU A 355 29.61 6.69 21.30
CA LEU A 355 29.33 5.40 20.65
C LEU A 355 27.89 4.91 20.89
N ARG A 356 26.93 5.77 20.60
CA ARG A 356 25.50 5.51 20.77
C ARG A 356 24.66 6.16 19.71
N PHE A 357 23.39 5.80 19.66
CA PHE A 357 22.39 6.44 18.79
C PHE A 357 21.69 7.58 19.50
N ILE A 358 21.40 8.67 18.80
CA ILE A 358 20.65 9.83 19.29
C ILE A 358 19.53 10.22 18.34
N LEU A 359 18.41 10.64 18.89
CA LEU A 359 17.27 11.17 18.15
C LEU A 359 16.92 12.55 18.72
N PRO A 360 17.40 13.65 18.10
CA PRO A 360 17.27 14.99 18.67
C PRO A 360 15.95 15.68 18.30
N GLU A 361 15.28 15.27 17.25
CA GLU A 361 14.10 15.96 16.71
C GLU A 361 12.83 15.49 17.41
N ASN A 362 12.05 16.42 17.98
CA ASN A 362 10.81 16.11 18.70
C ASN A 362 9.79 15.34 17.87
N ASP A 363 9.65 15.69 16.59
CA ASP A 363 8.74 14.98 15.69
C ASP A 363 9.11 13.50 15.55
N LYS A 364 10.40 13.22 15.38
CA LYS A 364 10.91 11.85 15.28
C LYS A 364 10.83 11.10 16.61
N ILE A 365 11.06 11.77 17.75
CA ILE A 365 10.89 11.18 19.08
C ILE A 365 9.43 10.77 19.28
N TYR A 366 8.50 11.67 18.96
CA TYR A 366 7.07 11.39 19.06
C TYR A 366 6.65 10.21 18.16
N ASP A 367 7.08 10.21 16.90
CA ASP A 367 6.79 9.11 15.96
C ASP A 367 7.42 7.78 16.44
N PHE A 368 8.63 7.81 17.02
CA PHE A 368 9.27 6.64 17.61
C PHE A 368 8.47 6.08 18.80
N LEU A 369 8.05 6.94 19.73
CA LEU A 369 7.26 6.54 20.90
C LEU A 369 5.87 6.02 20.52
N THR A 370 5.27 6.54 19.43
CA THR A 370 3.94 6.15 18.98
C THR A 370 3.95 4.86 18.17
N ASN A 371 4.89 4.74 17.23
CA ASN A 371 4.84 3.72 16.19
C ASN A 371 5.98 2.71 16.28
N ASP A 372 7.23 3.19 16.46
CA ASP A 372 8.42 2.36 16.28
C ASP A 372 8.78 1.52 17.49
N ILE A 373 8.50 1.99 18.70
CA ILE A 373 8.94 1.34 19.96
C ILE A 373 8.48 -0.12 20.06
N ASN A 374 7.26 -0.41 19.63
CA ASN A 374 6.72 -1.78 19.63
C ASN A 374 7.49 -2.70 18.68
N TYR A 375 7.91 -2.18 17.53
CA TYR A 375 8.75 -2.92 16.58
C TYR A 375 10.12 -3.23 17.19
N TYR A 376 10.72 -2.27 17.92
CA TYR A 376 11.99 -2.48 18.63
C TYR A 376 11.86 -3.53 19.73
N MET A 377 10.77 -3.51 20.51
CA MET A 377 10.49 -4.51 21.56
C MET A 377 10.28 -5.93 21.00
N GLN A 378 9.84 -6.07 19.77
CA GLN A 378 9.71 -7.39 19.12
C GLN A 378 11.04 -7.95 18.61
N HIS A 379 12.02 -7.08 18.30
CA HIS A 379 13.28 -7.49 17.66
C HIS A 379 14.48 -7.42 18.61
N PHE A 380 14.40 -6.64 19.69
CA PHE A 380 15.47 -6.40 20.62
C PHE A 380 15.03 -6.63 22.07
N GLU A 381 15.98 -6.94 22.94
CA GLU A 381 15.78 -6.86 24.38
C GLU A 381 15.86 -5.39 24.79
N VAL A 382 14.72 -4.70 24.88
CA VAL A 382 14.66 -3.27 25.18
C VAL A 382 14.59 -3.06 26.69
N MET A 383 15.51 -2.27 27.22
CA MET A 383 15.57 -1.81 28.60
C MET A 383 15.40 -0.29 28.64
N VAL A 384 14.61 0.20 29.57
CA VAL A 384 14.30 1.62 29.68
C VAL A 384 14.59 2.12 31.10
N THR A 385 15.06 3.35 31.20
CA THR A 385 15.30 4.01 32.49
C THR A 385 13.99 4.57 33.07
N ASP A 386 14.01 4.96 34.35
CA ASP A 386 12.86 5.64 34.95
C ASP A 386 12.66 7.05 34.36
N ASN A 387 13.73 7.70 33.89
CA ASN A 387 13.65 8.97 33.18
C ASN A 387 12.90 8.79 31.84
N PHE A 388 13.23 7.74 31.11
CA PHE A 388 12.49 7.40 29.88
C PHE A 388 11.00 7.14 30.13
N LYS A 389 10.65 6.39 31.21
CA LYS A 389 9.26 6.10 31.57
C LYS A 389 8.46 7.36 31.89
N LYS A 390 9.08 8.36 32.49
CA LYS A 390 8.44 9.64 32.83
C LYS A 390 8.13 10.50 31.59
N LYS A 391 8.91 10.37 30.53
CA LYS A 391 8.82 11.19 29.32
C LYS A 391 8.07 10.51 28.16
N GLN A 392 7.09 9.68 28.50
CA GLN A 392 6.22 9.02 27.53
C GLN A 392 5.09 9.95 27.02
N ILE A 393 4.31 9.44 26.09
CA ILE A 393 3.08 10.08 25.65
C ILE A 393 2.05 9.90 26.77
N ARG A 394 1.50 11.02 27.25
CA ARG A 394 0.47 11.05 28.29
C ARG A 394 -0.88 11.36 27.71
N GLU A 395 -1.91 10.80 28.31
CA GLU A 395 -3.30 11.22 28.17
C GLU A 395 -3.68 11.98 29.44
N PRO A 396 -3.57 13.33 29.43
CA PRO A 396 -3.86 14.11 30.62
C PRO A 396 -5.33 13.97 30.99
N LYS A 397 -5.61 13.79 32.26
CA LYS A 397 -6.96 13.64 32.78
C LYS A 397 -7.39 14.91 33.51
N ILE A 398 -8.69 15.16 33.47
CA ILE A 398 -9.36 16.13 34.34
C ILE A 398 -9.94 15.32 35.50
N GLY A 399 -9.49 15.55 36.73
CA GLY A 399 -9.95 14.79 37.90
C GLY A 399 -11.41 15.02 38.18
N ASN A 400 -11.75 16.21 38.68
CA ASN A 400 -13.13 16.60 39.01
C ASN A 400 -13.48 17.93 38.34
N ILE A 401 -14.74 18.06 37.95
CA ILE A 401 -15.32 19.33 37.49
C ILE A 401 -16.41 19.72 38.46
N GLY A 402 -16.16 20.76 39.24
CA GLY A 402 -17.17 21.39 40.11
C GLY A 402 -17.97 22.43 39.33
N VAL A 403 -19.30 22.35 39.38
CA VAL A 403 -20.16 23.33 38.71
C VAL A 403 -21.20 23.83 39.70
N ARG A 404 -21.24 25.14 39.89
CA ARG A 404 -22.16 25.79 40.82
C ARG A 404 -22.83 27.00 40.20
N VAL A 405 -24.07 27.25 40.57
CA VAL A 405 -24.74 28.50 40.29
C VAL A 405 -25.04 29.17 41.62
N GLU A 406 -24.48 30.38 41.81
CA GLU A 406 -24.64 31.18 43.02
C GLU A 406 -24.74 32.67 42.64
N ASN A 407 -25.69 33.38 43.21
CA ASN A 407 -25.88 34.82 42.96
C ASN A 407 -25.98 35.19 41.46
N ASN A 408 -26.68 34.39 40.66
CA ASN A 408 -26.79 34.51 39.20
C ASN A 408 -25.47 34.42 38.43
N LEU A 409 -24.45 33.85 39.02
CA LEU A 409 -23.20 33.53 38.37
C LEU A 409 -23.02 32.01 38.30
N LEU A 410 -22.46 31.56 37.17
CA LEU A 410 -22.02 30.19 36.96
C LEU A 410 -20.53 30.11 37.37
N SER A 411 -20.24 29.27 38.35
CA SER A 411 -18.86 28.98 38.76
C SER A 411 -18.44 27.60 38.25
N ILE A 412 -17.23 27.54 37.69
CA ILE A 412 -16.62 26.31 37.22
C ILE A 412 -15.29 26.14 37.95
N ASP A 413 -15.11 24.98 38.53
CA ASP A 413 -13.91 24.59 39.24
C ASP A 413 -13.31 23.32 38.58
N LEU A 414 -12.03 23.40 38.17
CA LEU A 414 -11.31 22.29 37.58
C LEU A 414 -10.26 21.79 38.57
N GLU A 415 -10.59 20.71 39.28
CA GLU A 415 -9.70 20.11 40.25
C GLU A 415 -8.85 19.00 39.62
N ASN A 416 -7.58 18.93 40.05
CA ASN A 416 -6.64 17.89 39.66
C ASN A 416 -6.46 17.78 38.12
N LEU A 417 -6.27 18.91 37.48
CA LEU A 417 -5.85 18.93 36.06
C LEU A 417 -4.39 18.46 35.98
N GLU A 418 -4.13 17.40 35.21
CA GLU A 418 -2.77 16.86 35.05
C GLU A 418 -1.87 17.70 34.13
N ILE A 419 -2.36 18.80 33.59
CA ILE A 419 -1.61 19.80 32.82
C ILE A 419 -1.45 21.03 33.70
N ASP A 420 -0.22 21.56 33.77
CA ASP A 420 0.01 22.88 34.40
C ASP A 420 -0.79 23.93 33.62
N VAL A 421 -1.61 24.71 34.31
CA VAL A 421 -2.42 25.77 33.68
C VAL A 421 -1.57 26.75 32.90
N LYS A 422 -0.32 26.97 33.31
CA LYS A 422 0.65 27.82 32.59
C LYS A 422 1.10 27.25 31.24
N GLU A 423 0.98 25.94 31.05
CA GLU A 423 1.27 25.27 29.78
C GLU A 423 -0.02 25.05 28.95
N LEU A 424 -1.19 25.17 29.57
CA LEU A 424 -2.48 24.91 28.92
C LEU A 424 -2.72 25.86 27.72
N GLU A 425 -2.29 27.11 27.82
CA GLU A 425 -2.37 28.09 26.72
C GLU A 425 -1.62 27.59 25.49
N ASP A 426 -0.35 27.19 25.69
CA ASP A 426 0.51 26.67 24.61
C ASP A 426 -0.04 25.37 24.02
N VAL A 427 -0.60 24.49 24.88
CA VAL A 427 -1.22 23.23 24.47
C VAL A 427 -2.44 23.48 23.56
N LEU A 428 -3.33 24.38 23.99
CA LEU A 428 -4.54 24.71 23.22
C LEU A 428 -4.23 25.51 21.94
N GLU A 429 -3.20 26.37 21.95
CA GLU A 429 -2.71 27.02 20.75
C GLU A 429 -2.24 25.98 19.71
N LYS A 430 -1.42 25.02 20.13
CA LYS A 430 -0.93 23.96 19.23
C LYS A 430 -2.09 23.04 18.75
N TYR A 431 -3.08 22.77 19.61
CA TYR A 431 -4.29 22.05 19.23
C TYR A 431 -5.07 22.79 18.13
N SER A 432 -5.31 24.11 18.29
CA SER A 432 -5.99 24.96 17.30
C SER A 432 -5.26 24.99 15.95
N LEU A 433 -3.92 24.95 15.97
CA LEU A 433 -3.06 24.86 14.80
C LEU A 433 -2.99 23.43 14.20
N LYS A 434 -3.78 22.47 14.72
CA LYS A 434 -3.84 21.07 14.26
C LYS A 434 -2.48 20.37 14.29
N LYS A 435 -1.65 20.66 15.29
CA LYS A 435 -0.42 19.92 15.53
C LYS A 435 -0.74 18.52 16.07
N LYS A 436 0.11 17.55 15.78
CA LYS A 436 -0.07 16.15 16.23
C LYS A 436 0.08 16.01 17.74
N TYR A 437 1.03 16.71 18.33
CA TYR A 437 1.40 16.62 19.74
C TYR A 437 1.86 17.97 20.29
N TYR A 438 1.94 18.03 21.61
CA TYR A 438 2.67 19.06 22.37
C TYR A 438 3.68 18.39 23.28
N ARG A 439 4.89 18.94 23.39
CA ARG A 439 5.90 18.48 24.32
C ARG A 439 5.91 19.39 25.55
N LEU A 440 5.59 18.80 26.70
CA LEU A 440 5.57 19.51 27.97
C LEU A 440 6.99 19.89 28.44
N LYS A 441 7.11 20.85 29.36
CA LYS A 441 8.38 21.30 29.94
C LYS A 441 9.11 20.19 30.69
N ASP A 442 8.40 19.18 31.19
CA ASP A 442 8.99 18.00 31.82
C ASP A 442 9.56 16.99 30.80
N GLY A 443 9.41 17.26 29.51
CA GLY A 443 9.88 16.45 28.40
C GLY A 443 8.92 15.36 27.94
N SER A 444 7.77 15.17 28.59
CA SER A 444 6.73 14.24 28.15
C SER A 444 5.90 14.84 26.99
N PHE A 445 5.14 14.00 26.32
CA PHE A 445 4.33 14.40 25.18
C PHE A 445 2.84 14.25 25.46
N ILE A 446 2.03 15.11 24.89
CA ILE A 446 0.56 15.00 24.84
C ILE A 446 0.16 14.77 23.39
N ASP A 447 -0.58 13.69 23.13
CA ASP A 447 -1.26 13.51 21.82
C ASP A 447 -2.45 14.47 21.74
N LEU A 448 -2.42 15.36 20.75
CA LEU A 448 -3.47 16.37 20.55
C LEU A 448 -4.59 15.87 19.63
N ASN A 449 -4.34 14.88 18.76
CA ASN A 449 -5.32 14.48 17.74
C ASN A 449 -6.51 13.70 18.33
N ASN A 450 -6.27 12.83 19.29
CA ASN A 450 -7.27 11.90 19.81
C ASN A 450 -7.66 12.17 21.27
N ASN A 451 -7.17 13.25 21.87
CA ASN A 451 -7.40 13.57 23.28
C ASN A 451 -8.76 14.25 23.48
N LYS A 452 -9.68 13.58 24.20
CA LYS A 452 -11.03 14.08 24.48
C LYS A 452 -11.01 15.20 25.51
N GLU A 453 -10.08 15.15 26.45
CA GLU A 453 -9.89 16.12 27.52
C GLU A 453 -9.40 17.45 26.93
N ILE A 454 -8.42 17.41 26.03
CA ILE A 454 -7.94 18.61 25.32
C ILE A 454 -9.04 19.23 24.47
N LYS A 455 -9.81 18.40 23.75
CA LYS A 455 -10.97 18.88 22.99
C LYS A 455 -12.03 19.53 23.87
N PHE A 456 -12.27 18.98 25.05
CA PHE A 456 -13.19 19.56 26.01
C PHE A 456 -12.66 20.90 26.54
N LEU A 457 -11.39 20.97 26.95
CA LEU A 457 -10.75 22.19 27.43
C LEU A 457 -10.75 23.29 26.36
N ASP A 458 -10.46 22.96 25.11
CA ASP A 458 -10.52 23.92 24.00
C ASP A 458 -11.95 24.48 23.84
N LYS A 459 -12.97 23.61 23.81
CA LYS A 459 -14.37 24.05 23.75
C LYS A 459 -14.80 24.85 24.97
N LEU A 460 -14.30 24.50 26.15
CA LEU A 460 -14.58 25.22 27.38
C LEU A 460 -13.98 26.63 27.33
N VAL A 461 -12.69 26.73 27.05
CA VAL A 461 -11.96 28.01 27.03
C VAL A 461 -12.47 28.90 25.92
N THR A 462 -12.46 28.43 24.67
CA THR A 462 -12.84 29.23 23.50
C THR A 462 -14.34 29.46 23.41
N GLY A 463 -15.15 28.46 23.67
CA GLY A 463 -16.62 28.56 23.57
C GLY A 463 -17.26 29.34 24.70
N MET A 464 -16.62 29.44 25.86
CA MET A 464 -17.12 30.20 27.00
C MET A 464 -16.36 31.52 27.24
N ASP A 465 -15.38 31.83 26.37
CA ASP A 465 -14.56 33.06 26.45
C ASP A 465 -13.90 33.23 27.84
N ILE A 466 -13.27 32.14 28.28
CA ILE A 466 -12.58 32.08 29.58
C ILE A 466 -11.13 32.49 29.36
N SER A 467 -10.62 33.42 30.17
CA SER A 467 -9.22 33.76 30.15
C SER A 467 -8.36 32.72 30.91
N TYR A 468 -7.13 32.48 30.45
CA TYR A 468 -6.21 31.56 31.15
C TYR A 468 -5.88 32.03 32.57
N LYS A 469 -5.91 33.34 32.86
CA LYS A 469 -5.71 33.90 34.20
C LYS A 469 -6.86 33.52 35.16
N GLU A 470 -8.08 33.42 34.64
CA GLU A 470 -9.21 32.93 35.45
C GLU A 470 -9.07 31.47 35.83
N LEU A 471 -8.55 30.63 34.87
CA LEU A 471 -8.26 29.23 35.14
C LEU A 471 -7.11 29.07 36.17
N GLU A 472 -6.08 29.92 36.14
CA GLU A 472 -4.98 29.90 37.13
C GLU A 472 -5.49 30.17 38.55
N ASN A 473 -6.56 30.98 38.73
CA ASN A 473 -7.14 31.28 40.02
C ASN A 473 -8.01 30.14 40.59
N GLY A 474 -8.19 29.05 39.83
CA GLY A 474 -8.85 27.82 40.24
C GLY A 474 -10.39 27.86 40.16
N GLU A 475 -11.03 29.01 40.12
CA GLU A 475 -12.46 29.17 39.98
C GLU A 475 -12.81 30.20 38.90
N VAL A 476 -13.55 29.76 37.88
CA VAL A 476 -14.03 30.62 36.79
C VAL A 476 -15.47 31.04 37.08
N ARG A 477 -15.75 32.35 37.04
CA ARG A 477 -17.09 32.90 37.23
C ARG A 477 -17.66 33.52 35.98
N LEU A 478 -18.76 33.00 35.49
CA LEU A 478 -19.36 33.36 34.22
C LEU A 478 -20.84 33.77 34.41
N PRO A 479 -21.42 34.51 33.47
CA PRO A 479 -22.87 34.77 33.47
C PRO A 479 -23.69 33.49 33.39
N ILE A 480 -24.80 33.43 34.09
CA ILE A 480 -25.68 32.25 34.22
C ILE A 480 -26.14 31.71 32.86
N TYR A 481 -26.27 32.54 31.84
CA TYR A 481 -26.71 32.13 30.50
C TYR A 481 -25.73 31.13 29.82
N ARG A 482 -24.50 31.00 30.29
CA ARG A 482 -23.53 30.02 29.82
C ARG A 482 -23.84 28.57 30.32
N THR A 483 -24.73 28.42 31.25
CA THR A 483 -25.06 27.12 31.90
C THR A 483 -25.51 26.05 30.91
N LEU A 484 -26.32 26.42 29.90
CA LEU A 484 -26.79 25.44 28.90
C LEU A 484 -25.65 24.91 28.02
N TYR A 485 -24.79 25.81 27.58
CA TYR A 485 -23.62 25.42 26.79
C TYR A 485 -22.69 24.49 27.59
N LEU A 486 -22.41 24.85 28.84
CA LEU A 486 -21.63 24.00 29.73
C LEU A 486 -22.27 22.64 29.94
N ASN A 487 -23.58 22.60 30.16
CA ASN A 487 -24.29 21.33 30.36
C ASN A 487 -24.22 20.42 29.13
N GLN A 488 -24.19 20.98 27.92
CA GLN A 488 -23.98 20.23 26.70
C GLN A 488 -22.54 19.70 26.61
N LEU A 489 -21.53 20.51 26.91
CA LEU A 489 -20.14 20.09 26.95
C LEU A 489 -19.88 18.95 27.95
N LEU A 490 -20.47 19.06 29.15
CA LEU A 490 -20.34 18.05 30.20
C LEU A 490 -20.95 16.69 29.82
N LYS A 491 -21.87 16.63 28.88
CA LYS A 491 -22.41 15.37 28.35
C LYS A 491 -21.42 14.67 27.38
N GLU A 492 -20.51 15.42 26.76
CA GLU A 492 -19.52 14.88 25.82
C GLU A 492 -18.34 14.19 26.53
N ILE A 493 -18.01 14.62 27.76
CA ILE A 493 -16.91 14.06 28.53
C ILE A 493 -17.40 12.85 29.34
N LYS A 494 -16.75 11.69 29.10
CA LYS A 494 -17.07 10.44 29.79
C LYS A 494 -15.92 10.05 30.72
N GLY A 495 -16.21 9.67 31.95
CA GLY A 495 -15.19 9.18 32.88
C GLY A 495 -14.68 10.22 33.88
N THR A 496 -14.98 11.51 33.69
CA THR A 496 -14.68 12.58 34.64
C THR A 496 -15.82 12.73 35.65
N GLN A 497 -15.50 12.90 36.92
CA GLN A 497 -16.51 13.18 37.95
C GLN A 497 -16.98 14.63 37.84
N VAL A 498 -18.29 14.82 37.76
CA VAL A 498 -18.91 16.15 37.68
C VAL A 498 -19.81 16.36 38.88
N SER A 499 -19.45 17.28 39.76
CA SER A 499 -20.28 17.70 40.85
C SER A 499 -21.12 18.91 40.45
N LYS A 500 -22.44 18.86 40.72
CA LYS A 500 -23.39 19.90 40.36
C LYS A 500 -24.22 20.28 41.60
N ASN A 501 -24.31 21.60 41.93
CA ASN A 501 -25.19 22.04 43.02
C ASN A 501 -26.67 22.05 42.57
N ASP A 502 -27.55 22.18 43.55
CA ASP A 502 -28.99 22.11 43.29
C ASP A 502 -29.52 23.28 42.44
N GLU A 503 -28.93 24.46 42.58
CA GLU A 503 -29.28 25.62 41.76
C GLU A 503 -28.93 25.42 40.29
N TYR A 504 -27.74 24.84 40.00
CA TYR A 504 -27.38 24.47 38.64
C TYR A 504 -28.38 23.45 38.03
N ARG A 505 -28.75 22.42 38.82
CA ARG A 505 -29.73 21.41 38.39
C ARG A 505 -31.08 22.03 38.09
N LYS A 506 -31.55 22.98 38.96
CA LYS A 506 -32.78 23.71 38.72
C LYS A 506 -32.75 24.52 37.44
N VAL A 507 -31.66 25.27 37.18
CA VAL A 507 -31.52 26.05 35.95
C VAL A 507 -31.62 25.16 34.71
N VAL A 508 -30.88 24.02 34.69
CA VAL A 508 -30.91 23.10 33.57
C VAL A 508 -32.27 22.42 33.39
N ASN A 509 -32.91 21.98 34.48
CA ASN A 509 -34.19 21.28 34.43
C ASN A 509 -35.35 22.20 34.06
N ASN A 510 -35.32 23.46 34.53
CA ASN A 510 -36.39 24.42 34.25
C ASN A 510 -36.37 24.99 32.83
N LEU A 511 -35.27 24.76 32.09
CA LEU A 511 -35.15 25.13 30.69
C LEU A 511 -35.48 23.96 29.74
N ASP A 512 -35.75 22.78 30.29
CA ASP A 512 -36.25 21.63 29.53
C ASP A 512 -37.72 21.86 29.14
N LYS A 513 -38.05 21.81 27.84
CA LYS A 513 -39.37 22.24 27.29
C LYS A 513 -40.57 21.59 27.95
N ASP A 514 -40.45 20.41 28.51
CA ASP A 514 -41.55 19.64 29.08
C ASP A 514 -41.95 20.09 30.51
N LYS A 515 -41.14 20.93 31.18
CA LYS A 515 -41.36 21.37 32.56
C LYS A 515 -41.67 22.87 32.73
N LEU A 516 -41.70 23.63 31.61
CA LEU A 516 -41.97 25.07 31.61
C LEU A 516 -43.37 25.45 32.08
N GLU A 517 -44.27 24.50 32.32
CA GLU A 517 -45.68 24.75 32.55
C GLU A 517 -46.10 24.87 34.05
N GLU A 518 -45.31 24.39 35.00
CA GLU A 518 -45.83 24.21 36.36
C GLU A 518 -45.64 25.40 37.32
N ASP A 519 -44.57 26.23 37.17
CA ASP A 519 -44.23 27.20 38.23
C ASP A 519 -44.53 28.68 37.95
N MET A 520 -45.06 29.06 36.77
CA MET A 520 -45.30 30.45 36.44
C MET A 520 -46.79 30.74 36.12
N GLU A 521 -47.44 31.42 36.99
CA GLU A 521 -48.82 31.84 36.75
C GLU A 521 -48.90 33.08 35.85
N VAL A 522 -49.77 33.01 34.85
CA VAL A 522 -50.18 34.17 34.07
C VAL A 522 -51.06 35.09 34.99
N PRO A 523 -50.85 36.43 35.02
CA PRO A 523 -51.67 37.36 35.79
C PRO A 523 -53.15 37.13 35.57
N GLU A 524 -53.95 37.17 36.67
CA GLU A 524 -55.36 36.85 36.61
C GLU A 524 -56.14 37.65 35.57
N ASN A 525 -55.84 38.94 35.41
CA ASN A 525 -56.52 39.85 34.47
C ASN A 525 -56.26 39.47 33.00
N LEU A 526 -55.22 38.62 32.73
CA LEU A 526 -54.79 38.21 31.38
C LEU A 526 -55.07 36.73 31.11
N ARG A 527 -55.45 35.98 32.16
CA ARG A 527 -55.65 34.53 32.07
C ARG A 527 -56.78 34.16 31.09
N TYR A 528 -57.80 35.01 30.92
CA TYR A 528 -58.90 34.79 30.01
C TYR A 528 -58.76 35.50 28.66
N VAL A 529 -57.77 36.42 28.52
CA VAL A 529 -57.50 37.20 27.29
C VAL A 529 -56.46 36.51 26.39
N LEU A 530 -55.47 35.87 26.98
CA LEU A 530 -54.39 35.21 26.24
C LEU A 530 -54.80 33.83 25.72
N ARG A 531 -54.51 33.55 24.47
CA ARG A 531 -54.58 32.21 23.85
C ARG A 531 -53.57 31.29 24.48
N TYR A 532 -53.78 29.97 24.35
CA TYR A 532 -52.88 28.95 24.91
C TYR A 532 -51.40 29.18 24.55
N TYR A 533 -51.08 29.30 23.25
CA TYR A 533 -49.71 29.52 22.80
C TYR A 533 -49.11 30.84 23.34
N GLN A 534 -49.93 31.89 23.54
CA GLN A 534 -49.47 33.16 24.13
C GLN A 534 -49.15 33.01 25.61
N LYS A 535 -49.89 32.17 26.34
CA LYS A 535 -49.59 31.82 27.73
C LYS A 535 -48.27 31.05 27.82
N THR A 536 -48.05 30.10 26.93
CA THR A 536 -46.79 29.36 26.83
C THR A 536 -45.65 30.29 26.50
N GLY A 537 -45.79 31.18 25.50
CA GLY A 537 -44.79 32.20 25.16
C GLY A 537 -44.50 33.17 26.31
N PHE A 538 -45.52 33.59 27.08
CA PHE A 538 -45.33 34.44 28.26
C PHE A 538 -44.50 33.71 29.33
N LYS A 539 -44.85 32.50 29.68
CA LYS A 539 -44.12 31.68 30.64
C LYS A 539 -42.66 31.49 30.22
N TRP A 540 -42.44 31.16 28.94
CA TRP A 540 -41.11 31.02 28.37
C TRP A 540 -40.28 32.31 28.46
N LEU A 541 -40.82 33.47 28.06
CA LEU A 541 -40.12 34.75 28.17
C LEU A 541 -39.78 35.11 29.62
N LYS A 542 -40.67 34.82 30.57
CA LYS A 542 -40.43 35.03 32.01
C LYS A 542 -39.36 34.09 32.56
N THR A 543 -39.29 32.86 32.09
CA THR A 543 -38.25 31.93 32.44
C THR A 543 -36.89 32.46 31.94
N LEU A 544 -36.82 32.92 30.69
CA LEU A 544 -35.61 33.55 30.16
C LEU A 544 -35.15 34.76 30.98
N ASP A 545 -36.09 35.64 31.32
CA ASP A 545 -35.80 36.82 32.15
C ASP A 545 -35.26 36.46 33.53
N ASN A 546 -35.89 35.49 34.21
CA ASN A 546 -35.46 35.05 35.54
C ASN A 546 -34.03 34.50 35.53
N TYR A 547 -33.65 33.78 34.47
CA TYR A 547 -32.31 33.23 34.34
C TYR A 547 -31.34 34.08 33.52
N LYS A 548 -31.78 35.30 33.12
CA LYS A 548 -30.98 36.24 32.32
C LYS A 548 -30.52 35.66 30.99
N PHE A 549 -31.33 34.80 30.39
CA PHE A 549 -31.09 34.32 29.04
C PHE A 549 -31.69 35.24 27.98
N GLY A 550 -31.04 35.35 26.85
CA GLY A 550 -31.61 35.87 25.61
C GLY A 550 -32.43 34.79 24.88
N GLY A 551 -33.37 35.19 24.04
CA GLY A 551 -34.15 34.28 23.22
C GLY A 551 -34.65 34.91 21.93
N ILE A 552 -34.89 34.07 20.92
CA ILE A 552 -35.46 34.47 19.64
C ILE A 552 -36.85 33.90 19.54
N LEU A 553 -37.88 34.77 19.47
CA LEU A 553 -39.27 34.37 19.26
C LEU A 553 -39.51 34.19 17.75
N ALA A 554 -39.42 32.95 17.28
CA ALA A 554 -39.54 32.59 15.86
C ALA A 554 -40.89 31.96 15.51
N ASP A 555 -41.97 32.58 15.93
CA ASP A 555 -43.33 32.12 15.61
C ASP A 555 -43.75 32.55 14.20
N ASP A 556 -44.77 31.88 13.62
CA ASP A 556 -45.35 32.20 12.32
C ASP A 556 -45.96 33.61 12.26
N MET A 557 -45.96 34.21 11.07
CA MET A 557 -46.61 35.52 10.85
C MET A 557 -48.11 35.42 11.06
N GLY A 558 -48.68 36.42 11.74
CA GLY A 558 -50.13 36.47 12.02
C GLY A 558 -50.54 36.03 13.43
N LEU A 559 -49.63 35.49 14.26
CA LEU A 559 -49.92 35.01 15.63
C LEU A 559 -50.01 36.11 16.70
N ARG A 560 -50.19 37.40 16.34
CA ARG A 560 -50.35 38.55 17.28
C ARG A 560 -49.29 38.56 18.40
N LYS A 561 -48.01 38.40 18.05
CA LYS A 561 -46.86 38.36 18.99
C LYS A 561 -46.74 39.59 19.88
N ASN A 562 -47.16 40.73 19.37
CA ASN A 562 -47.07 42.02 20.08
C ASN A 562 -47.78 42.02 21.44
N HIS A 563 -48.88 41.29 21.62
CA HIS A 563 -49.55 41.21 22.90
C HIS A 563 -48.74 40.46 23.96
N THR A 564 -48.04 39.39 23.58
CA THR A 564 -47.21 38.60 24.51
C THR A 564 -45.96 39.39 24.91
N ASN A 565 -45.31 40.03 23.96
CA ASN A 565 -44.10 40.85 24.19
C ASN A 565 -44.43 42.10 25.01
N PHE A 566 -45.56 42.80 24.71
CA PHE A 566 -45.97 44.00 25.43
C PHE A 566 -46.31 43.71 26.89
N ILE A 567 -46.92 42.60 27.18
CA ILE A 567 -47.26 42.16 28.55
C ILE A 567 -46.01 41.81 29.35
N CYS A 568 -45.01 41.15 28.72
CA CYS A 568 -43.71 40.91 29.34
C CYS A 568 -43.01 42.23 29.68
N TYR A 569 -42.98 43.19 28.72
CA TYR A 569 -42.35 44.48 28.91
C TYR A 569 -42.94 45.32 30.05
N ILE A 570 -44.27 45.41 30.14
CA ILE A 570 -44.94 46.14 31.20
C ILE A 570 -44.62 45.59 32.59
N ARG A 571 -44.37 44.31 32.74
CA ARG A 571 -44.07 43.68 34.03
C ARG A 571 -42.60 43.69 34.40
N LEU A 572 -41.70 43.91 33.42
CA LEU A 572 -40.27 44.11 33.63
C LEU A 572 -39.95 45.54 34.10
N CYS A 573 -40.81 46.50 33.79
CA CYS A 573 -40.67 47.90 34.17
C CYS A 573 -41.34 48.23 35.51
N LYS A 574 -41.93 47.31 36.21
CA LYS A 574 -42.44 47.39 37.59
C LYS A 574 -41.59 46.52 38.51
#